data_498b4cbccb41048c8f8762d24a3f37b2
#
_entry.id   498b4cbccb41048c8f8762d24a3f37b2
#
_cell.length_a   1.000
_cell.length_b   1.000
_cell.length_c   1.000
_cell.angle_alpha   90.00
_cell.angle_beta   90.00
_cell.angle_gamma   90.00
#
_symmetry.space_group_name_H-M   'P 1'
#
loop_
_entity.id
_entity.type
_entity.pdbx_description
1 polymer ?
#
loop_
_entity_poly.entity_id
_entity_poly.type
_entity_poly.pdbx_seq_one_letter_code
_entity_poly.pdbx_strand_id
1 'polypeptide(L)'
;MKHGALLRKISVVGVSAACCIALVGCGGTNYGYTGGVAATVNGAEIQEDTITKYIQDFRTSSDLTSDDDWGNWMKENSFDPATVRDQVIDYYVENELKKQACDEKGITVEQSQVDDEINNMKANYDSDDAWKQALSSAGLTEDQYRESVEAGLLDKALE
;
A
#
# COMPACT_ATOMS: atom_id res chain seq x y z
N MET A 1 -3.67 19.85 32.48
CA MET A 1 -4.71 19.56 31.50
C MET A 1 -4.40 18.20 30.91
N LYS A 2 -5.27 17.22 31.08
CA LYS A 2 -4.98 15.81 30.83
C LYS A 2 -5.41 15.47 29.40
N HIS A 3 -4.45 15.20 28.52
CA HIS A 3 -4.73 14.57 27.23
C HIS A 3 -5.04 13.10 27.48
N GLY A 4 -6.33 12.75 27.43
CA GLY A 4 -6.78 11.37 27.48
C GLY A 4 -6.49 10.69 26.14
N ALA A 5 -5.45 9.88 26.10
CA ALA A 5 -5.19 8.98 25.00
C ALA A 5 -6.31 7.95 24.90
N LEU A 6 -7.13 8.05 23.87
CA LEU A 6 -8.13 7.05 23.53
C LEU A 6 -7.46 5.93 22.73
N LEU A 7 -6.61 5.17 23.41
CA LEU A 7 -6.12 3.89 22.91
C LEU A 7 -7.26 2.88 23.00
N ARG A 8 -8.14 2.87 21.99
CA ARG A 8 -9.07 1.76 21.79
C ARG A 8 -8.26 0.54 21.39
N LYS A 9 -8.38 -0.50 22.20
CA LYS A 9 -7.71 -1.79 22.04
C LYS A 9 -7.98 -2.35 20.63
N ILE A 10 -6.94 -2.40 19.83
CA ILE A 10 -6.93 -3.14 18.56
C ILE A 10 -6.94 -4.61 18.94
N SER A 11 -8.09 -5.27 18.81
CA SER A 11 -8.18 -6.71 18.93
C SER A 11 -7.68 -7.32 17.61
N VAL A 12 -6.40 -7.62 17.54
CA VAL A 12 -5.85 -8.47 16.50
C VAL A 12 -6.32 -9.89 16.79
N VAL A 13 -7.41 -10.29 16.17
CA VAL A 13 -7.84 -11.67 16.17
C VAL A 13 -7.01 -12.41 15.13
N GLY A 14 -5.98 -13.07 15.60
CA GLY A 14 -5.21 -13.99 14.78
C GLY A 14 -6.08 -15.17 14.35
N VAL A 15 -6.56 -15.17 13.13
CA VAL A 15 -7.17 -16.34 12.51
C VAL A 15 -6.05 -17.15 11.87
N SER A 16 -5.70 -18.25 12.50
CA SER A 16 -4.86 -19.28 11.92
C SER A 16 -5.59 -19.90 10.74
N ALA A 17 -5.24 -19.49 9.53
CA ALA A 17 -5.76 -20.11 8.32
C ALA A 17 -5.03 -21.40 8.04
N ALA A 18 -5.81 -22.46 7.98
CA ALA A 18 -5.38 -23.79 7.56
C ALA A 18 -4.83 -23.76 6.13
N CYS A 19 -3.64 -24.35 5.97
CA CYS A 19 -3.02 -24.64 4.69
C CYS A 19 -3.93 -25.46 3.78
N CYS A 20 -4.30 -24.89 2.64
CA CYS A 20 -4.66 -25.68 1.47
C CYS A 20 -3.55 -25.55 0.45
N ILE A 21 -2.71 -26.57 0.38
CA ILE A 21 -1.71 -26.76 -0.67
C ILE A 21 -2.47 -27.14 -1.94
N ALA A 22 -2.47 -26.30 -2.94
CA ALA A 22 -2.80 -26.67 -4.30
C ALA A 22 -1.58 -26.50 -5.18
N LEU A 23 -1.09 -27.61 -5.66
CA LEU A 23 0.06 -27.77 -6.54
C LEU A 23 -0.29 -27.44 -7.98
N VAL A 24 0.70 -26.85 -8.66
CA VAL A 24 1.13 -27.09 -10.03
C VAL A 24 0.49 -26.26 -11.16
N GLY A 25 1.37 -25.51 -11.81
CA GLY A 25 1.22 -25.07 -13.19
C GLY A 25 2.48 -24.34 -13.65
N CYS A 26 3.32 -25.00 -14.39
CA CYS A 26 4.48 -24.43 -15.04
C CYS A 26 4.13 -23.32 -16.03
N GLY A 27 4.92 -22.25 -16.03
CA GLY A 27 5.12 -21.40 -17.19
C GLY A 27 4.41 -20.04 -17.12
N GLY A 28 5.13 -19.07 -16.63
CA GLY A 28 4.77 -17.67 -16.51
C GLY A 28 5.06 -17.22 -15.10
N THR A 29 5.62 -16.03 -14.93
CA THR A 29 5.80 -15.39 -13.64
C THR A 29 4.43 -15.05 -13.03
N ASN A 30 3.69 -16.08 -12.64
CA ASN A 30 2.56 -15.96 -11.73
C ASN A 30 3.16 -15.84 -10.34
N TYR A 31 3.42 -14.62 -9.93
CA TYR A 31 3.52 -14.32 -8.50
C TYR A 31 2.18 -14.73 -7.90
N GLY A 32 2.16 -15.86 -7.19
CA GLY A 32 0.93 -16.46 -6.72
C GLY A 32 0.20 -15.51 -5.79
N TYR A 33 -0.87 -14.93 -6.28
CA TYR A 33 -1.88 -14.35 -5.42
C TYR A 33 -2.34 -15.48 -4.50
N THR A 34 -2.08 -15.33 -3.22
CA THR A 34 -2.40 -16.42 -2.25
C THR A 34 -3.84 -16.37 -1.80
N GLY A 35 -4.56 -15.28 -2.13
CA GLY A 35 -5.91 -15.03 -1.63
C GLY A 35 -5.97 -14.98 -0.10
N GLY A 36 -7.02 -14.43 0.43
CA GLY A 36 -7.23 -14.34 1.87
C GLY A 36 -7.04 -12.93 2.43
N VAL A 37 -7.19 -12.81 3.73
CA VAL A 37 -7.16 -11.54 4.46
C VAL A 37 -5.80 -11.35 5.11
N ALA A 38 -5.09 -10.28 4.72
CA ALA A 38 -3.80 -9.89 5.31
C ALA A 38 -3.99 -9.23 6.69
N ALA A 39 -5.00 -8.37 6.81
CA ALA A 39 -5.35 -7.69 8.06
C ALA A 39 -6.84 -7.33 8.10
N THR A 40 -7.36 -7.05 9.30
CA THR A 40 -8.73 -6.56 9.49
C THR A 40 -8.70 -5.35 10.42
N VAL A 41 -9.31 -4.25 9.99
CA VAL A 41 -9.38 -2.97 10.72
C VAL A 41 -10.83 -2.63 11.00
N ASN A 42 -11.29 -2.83 12.24
CA ASN A 42 -12.68 -2.58 12.64
C ASN A 42 -13.73 -3.26 11.74
N GLY A 43 -13.39 -4.43 11.17
CA GLY A 43 -14.26 -5.18 10.27
C GLY A 43 -14.02 -4.96 8.78
N ALA A 44 -13.26 -3.94 8.37
CA ALA A 44 -12.78 -3.79 7.01
C ALA A 44 -11.59 -4.72 6.76
N GLU A 45 -11.63 -5.47 5.66
CA GLU A 45 -10.59 -6.45 5.32
C GLU A 45 -9.59 -5.87 4.31
N ILE A 46 -8.32 -6.03 4.61
CA ILE A 46 -7.20 -5.77 3.70
C ILE A 46 -6.79 -7.12 3.12
N GLN A 47 -6.89 -7.25 1.79
CA GLN A 47 -6.66 -8.53 1.11
C GLN A 47 -5.16 -8.78 0.87
N GLU A 48 -4.73 -10.05 0.95
CA GLU A 48 -3.35 -10.46 0.61
C GLU A 48 -2.97 -10.07 -0.82
N ASP A 49 -3.92 -10.10 -1.74
CA ASP A 49 -3.67 -9.75 -3.14
C ASP A 49 -3.29 -8.26 -3.29
N THR A 50 -3.84 -7.38 -2.45
CA THR A 50 -3.48 -5.95 -2.40
C THR A 50 -2.01 -5.79 -1.97
N ILE A 51 -1.60 -6.49 -0.93
CA ILE A 51 -0.23 -6.46 -0.42
C ILE A 51 0.75 -7.01 -1.46
N THR A 52 0.41 -8.15 -2.04
CA THR A 52 1.24 -8.80 -3.08
C THR A 52 1.37 -7.89 -4.31
N LYS A 53 0.27 -7.30 -4.77
CA LYS A 53 0.29 -6.37 -5.90
C LYS A 53 1.18 -5.16 -5.62
N TYR A 54 1.07 -4.54 -4.45
CA TYR A 54 1.90 -3.40 -4.07
C TYR A 54 3.40 -3.73 -4.15
N ILE A 55 3.80 -4.87 -3.57
CA ILE A 55 5.20 -5.32 -3.60
C ILE A 55 5.67 -5.58 -5.03
N GLN A 56 4.83 -6.18 -5.88
CA GLN A 56 5.17 -6.44 -7.28
C GLN A 56 5.32 -5.15 -8.09
N ASP A 57 4.42 -4.21 -7.91
CA ASP A 57 4.46 -2.92 -8.58
C ASP A 57 5.75 -2.17 -8.18
N PHE A 58 6.10 -2.18 -6.90
CA PHE A 58 7.36 -1.62 -6.41
C PHE A 58 8.58 -2.32 -7.04
N ARG A 59 8.63 -3.65 -7.07
CA ARG A 59 9.71 -4.41 -7.71
C ARG A 59 9.85 -4.06 -9.19
N THR A 60 8.73 -3.94 -9.88
CA THR A 60 8.69 -3.62 -11.32
C THR A 60 9.15 -2.19 -11.59
N SER A 61 8.64 -1.22 -10.84
CA SER A 61 8.98 0.19 -11.02
C SER A 61 10.42 0.53 -10.61
N SER A 62 10.97 -0.25 -9.67
CA SER A 62 12.36 -0.13 -9.20
C SER A 62 13.36 -1.01 -9.97
N ASP A 63 12.93 -1.67 -11.05
CA ASP A 63 13.75 -2.61 -11.86
C ASP A 63 14.34 -3.77 -11.03
N LEU A 64 13.62 -4.21 -9.98
CA LEU A 64 14.00 -5.30 -9.08
C LEU A 64 13.26 -6.60 -9.42
N THR A 65 13.12 -6.90 -10.71
CA THR A 65 12.29 -8.00 -11.20
C THR A 65 12.90 -9.37 -10.98
N SER A 66 14.24 -9.48 -10.94
CA SER A 66 14.90 -10.74 -10.60
C SER A 66 14.88 -10.97 -9.08
N ASP A 67 14.88 -12.26 -8.67
CA ASP A 67 14.93 -12.61 -7.26
C ASP A 67 16.29 -12.27 -6.61
N ASP A 68 17.35 -12.29 -7.40
CA ASP A 68 18.69 -11.90 -6.94
C ASP A 68 18.74 -10.39 -6.65
N ASP A 69 18.26 -9.54 -7.57
CA ASP A 69 18.23 -8.09 -7.37
C ASP A 69 17.31 -7.71 -6.20
N TRP A 70 16.14 -8.34 -6.12
CA TRP A 70 15.22 -8.17 -5.00
C TRP A 70 15.85 -8.58 -3.67
N GLY A 71 16.51 -9.75 -3.63
CA GLY A 71 17.20 -10.23 -2.44
C GLY A 71 18.37 -9.33 -2.00
N ASN A 72 19.11 -8.77 -2.95
CA ASN A 72 20.19 -7.82 -2.67
C ASN A 72 19.63 -6.51 -2.12
N TRP A 73 18.60 -5.95 -2.77
CA TRP A 73 17.92 -4.74 -2.30
C TRP A 73 17.40 -4.89 -0.85
N MET A 74 16.76 -6.02 -0.54
CA MET A 74 16.31 -6.28 0.83
C MET A 74 17.45 -6.29 1.82
N LYS A 75 18.57 -6.96 1.51
CA LYS A 75 19.75 -7.00 2.38
C LYS A 75 20.35 -5.63 2.59
N GLU A 76 20.52 -4.84 1.54
CA GLU A 76 21.08 -3.49 1.60
C GLU A 76 20.21 -2.55 2.46
N ASN A 77 18.91 -2.74 2.45
CA ASN A 77 17.96 -1.95 3.23
C ASN A 77 17.59 -2.59 4.58
N SER A 78 18.26 -3.67 4.98
CA SER A 78 18.02 -4.40 6.23
C SER A 78 16.60 -4.97 6.34
N PHE A 79 16.04 -5.40 5.21
CA PHE A 79 14.76 -6.07 5.12
C PHE A 79 14.90 -7.57 4.88
N ASP A 80 13.83 -8.27 5.20
CA ASP A 80 13.52 -9.63 4.74
C ASP A 80 12.10 -9.66 4.18
N PRO A 81 11.68 -10.75 3.53
CA PRO A 81 10.33 -10.82 2.93
C PRO A 81 9.18 -10.59 3.92
N ALA A 82 9.32 -11.03 5.18
CA ALA A 82 8.32 -10.83 6.20
C ALA A 82 8.23 -9.35 6.59
N THR A 83 9.35 -8.72 6.85
CA THR A 83 9.44 -7.30 7.22
C THR A 83 8.89 -6.38 6.12
N VAL A 84 9.21 -6.66 4.84
CA VAL A 84 8.64 -5.88 3.72
C VAL A 84 7.13 -6.04 3.69
N ARG A 85 6.62 -7.28 3.81
CA ARG A 85 5.18 -7.54 3.82
C ARG A 85 4.50 -6.82 4.98
N ASP A 86 5.05 -6.90 6.18
CA ASP A 86 4.49 -6.26 7.37
C ASP A 86 4.42 -4.74 7.23
N GLN A 87 5.45 -4.09 6.66
CA GLN A 87 5.43 -2.65 6.39
C GLN A 87 4.32 -2.25 5.39
N VAL A 88 4.10 -3.05 4.36
CA VAL A 88 3.01 -2.78 3.41
C VAL A 88 1.64 -2.97 4.08
N ILE A 89 1.49 -3.98 4.94
CA ILE A 89 0.26 -4.17 5.74
C ILE A 89 0.04 -2.97 6.65
N ASP A 90 1.06 -2.52 7.37
CA ASP A 90 0.97 -1.38 8.29
C ASP A 90 0.54 -0.11 7.54
N TYR A 91 1.07 0.12 6.34
CA TYR A 91 0.66 1.22 5.47
C TYR A 91 -0.84 1.18 5.15
N TYR A 92 -1.37 0.02 4.75
CA TYR A 92 -2.80 -0.11 4.45
C TYR A 92 -3.68 -0.06 5.69
N VAL A 93 -3.22 -0.58 6.82
CA VAL A 93 -3.91 -0.48 8.13
C VAL A 93 -4.01 0.99 8.55
N GLU A 94 -2.93 1.75 8.44
CA GLU A 94 -2.92 3.17 8.79
C GLU A 94 -3.87 3.98 7.89
N ASN A 95 -3.84 3.75 6.59
CA ASN A 95 -4.74 4.43 5.65
C ASN A 95 -6.21 4.09 5.90
N GLU A 96 -6.53 2.83 6.21
CA GLU A 96 -7.89 2.43 6.55
C GLU A 96 -8.36 3.08 7.86
N LEU A 97 -7.49 3.18 8.87
CA LEU A 97 -7.80 3.89 10.12
C LEU A 97 -8.06 5.39 9.90
N LYS A 98 -7.27 6.04 9.04
CA LYS A 98 -7.47 7.45 8.66
C LYS A 98 -8.80 7.65 7.96
N LYS A 99 -9.11 6.77 7.00
CA LYS A 99 -10.39 6.79 6.29
C LYS A 99 -11.57 6.67 7.25
N GLN A 100 -11.55 5.68 8.15
CA GLN A 100 -12.59 5.50 9.15
C GLN A 100 -12.72 6.70 10.10
N ALA A 101 -11.59 7.31 10.49
CA ALA A 101 -11.60 8.51 11.32
C ALA A 101 -12.21 9.73 10.59
N CYS A 102 -11.97 9.85 9.28
CA CYS A 102 -12.63 10.84 8.43
C CYS A 102 -14.13 10.58 8.36
N ASP A 103 -14.54 9.35 8.07
CA ASP A 103 -15.95 8.94 7.98
C ASP A 103 -16.69 9.23 9.32
N GLU A 104 -16.10 8.90 10.46
CA GLU A 104 -16.67 9.20 11.80
C GLU A 104 -16.87 10.70 12.03
N LYS A 105 -16.03 11.54 11.43
CA LYS A 105 -16.13 13.01 11.53
C LYS A 105 -16.98 13.64 10.40
N GLY A 106 -17.50 12.84 9.48
CA GLY A 106 -18.20 13.31 8.28
C GLY A 106 -17.31 14.07 7.30
N ILE A 107 -16.00 13.78 7.32
CA ILE A 107 -15.01 14.33 6.38
C ILE A 107 -14.92 13.38 5.20
N THR A 108 -15.05 13.90 3.99
CA THR A 108 -14.92 13.13 2.75
C THR A 108 -13.81 13.70 1.89
N VAL A 109 -12.93 12.84 1.41
CA VAL A 109 -11.98 13.16 0.34
C VAL A 109 -12.60 12.70 -0.97
N GLU A 110 -12.98 13.65 -1.81
CA GLU A 110 -13.58 13.36 -3.11
C GLU A 110 -12.51 12.96 -4.13
N GLN A 111 -12.83 12.03 -5.02
CA GLN A 111 -11.90 11.62 -6.10
C GLN A 111 -11.44 12.79 -6.96
N SER A 112 -12.31 13.81 -7.15
CA SER A 112 -11.94 15.04 -7.85
C SER A 112 -10.80 15.81 -7.17
N GLN A 113 -10.73 15.81 -5.85
CA GLN A 113 -9.63 16.44 -5.11
C GLN A 113 -8.31 15.70 -5.34
N VAL A 114 -8.36 14.37 -5.38
CA VAL A 114 -7.21 13.52 -5.72
C VAL A 114 -6.76 13.79 -7.14
N ASP A 115 -7.70 13.84 -8.09
CA ASP A 115 -7.42 14.13 -9.50
C ASP A 115 -6.81 15.52 -9.69
N ASP A 116 -7.33 16.53 -9.02
CA ASP A 116 -6.82 17.90 -9.08
C ASP A 116 -5.39 17.98 -8.55
N GLU A 117 -5.09 17.32 -7.42
CA GLU A 117 -3.73 17.30 -6.85
C GLU A 117 -2.74 16.59 -7.78
N ILE A 118 -3.14 15.45 -8.37
CA ILE A 118 -2.32 14.75 -9.36
C ILE A 118 -2.10 15.62 -10.61
N ASN A 119 -3.13 16.27 -11.13
CA ASN A 119 -3.03 17.13 -12.30
C ASN A 119 -2.13 18.34 -12.03
N ASN A 120 -2.23 18.95 -10.85
CA ASN A 120 -1.35 20.04 -10.42
C ASN A 120 0.11 19.58 -10.36
N MET A 121 0.37 18.38 -9.88
CA MET A 121 1.71 17.82 -9.86
C MET A 121 2.22 17.52 -11.28
N LYS A 122 1.38 16.88 -12.12
CA LYS A 122 1.72 16.59 -13.53
C LYS A 122 2.04 17.85 -14.32
N ALA A 123 1.40 18.97 -14.04
CA ALA A 123 1.65 20.24 -14.71
C ALA A 123 3.09 20.79 -14.52
N ASN A 124 3.85 20.28 -13.56
CA ASN A 124 5.26 20.62 -13.36
C ASN A 124 6.22 19.83 -14.27
N TYR A 125 5.70 18.90 -15.07
CA TYR A 125 6.48 18.07 -15.99
C TYR A 125 6.19 18.45 -17.44
N ASP A 126 7.20 18.41 -18.30
CA ASP A 126 7.09 18.83 -19.70
C ASP A 126 6.24 17.87 -20.56
N SER A 127 6.01 16.65 -20.09
CA SER A 127 5.23 15.61 -20.78
C SER A 127 4.77 14.51 -19.83
N ASP A 128 3.76 13.74 -20.26
CA ASP A 128 3.33 12.52 -19.57
C ASP A 128 4.46 11.49 -19.43
N ASP A 129 5.35 11.40 -20.41
CA ASP A 129 6.49 10.48 -20.33
C ASP A 129 7.49 10.93 -19.26
N ALA A 130 7.75 12.25 -19.13
CA ALA A 130 8.59 12.80 -18.07
C ALA A 130 7.98 12.54 -16.68
N TRP A 131 6.66 12.67 -16.55
CA TRP A 131 5.93 12.33 -15.35
C TRP A 131 6.08 10.85 -14.98
N LYS A 132 5.83 9.93 -15.92
CA LYS A 132 5.98 8.49 -15.71
C LYS A 132 7.40 8.09 -15.35
N GLN A 133 8.39 8.73 -15.98
CA GLN A 133 9.79 8.51 -15.66
C GLN A 133 10.12 8.98 -14.24
N ALA A 134 9.57 10.10 -13.79
CA ALA A 134 9.74 10.57 -12.41
C ALA A 134 9.15 9.59 -11.39
N LEU A 135 7.94 9.08 -11.64
CA LEU A 135 7.33 8.05 -10.80
C LEU A 135 8.17 6.78 -10.74
N SER A 136 8.59 6.27 -11.91
CA SER A 136 9.45 5.09 -12.00
C SER A 136 10.77 5.29 -11.24
N SER A 137 11.38 6.48 -11.35
CA SER A 137 12.61 6.82 -10.61
C SER A 137 12.39 6.86 -9.10
N ALA A 138 11.15 7.14 -8.67
CA ALA A 138 10.75 7.09 -7.26
C ALA A 138 10.28 5.68 -6.81
N GLY A 139 10.29 4.69 -7.72
CA GLY A 139 9.81 3.33 -7.43
C GLY A 139 8.29 3.23 -7.32
N LEU A 140 7.54 4.14 -7.94
CA LEU A 140 6.08 4.22 -7.83
C LEU A 140 5.39 3.98 -9.18
N THR A 141 4.20 3.38 -9.12
CA THR A 141 3.22 3.40 -10.20
C THR A 141 2.31 4.63 -10.07
N GLU A 142 1.53 4.96 -11.11
CA GLU A 142 0.51 6.01 -11.02
C GLU A 142 -0.57 5.68 -9.99
N ASP A 143 -0.94 4.40 -9.85
CA ASP A 143 -1.92 3.94 -8.86
C ASP A 143 -1.39 4.13 -7.43
N GLN A 144 -0.13 3.74 -7.17
CA GLN A 144 0.50 3.93 -5.86
C GLN A 144 0.67 5.42 -5.50
N TYR A 145 0.98 6.25 -6.50
CA TYR A 145 1.04 7.70 -6.28
C TYR A 145 -0.35 8.25 -5.94
N ARG A 146 -1.40 7.81 -6.63
CA ARG A 146 -2.80 8.17 -6.34
C ARG A 146 -3.19 7.79 -4.90
N GLU A 147 -2.87 6.58 -4.47
CA GLU A 147 -3.11 6.13 -3.10
C GLU A 147 -2.38 7.01 -2.08
N SER A 148 -1.15 7.42 -2.37
CA SER A 148 -0.37 8.28 -1.48
C SER A 148 -0.94 9.72 -1.40
N VAL A 149 -1.47 10.24 -2.51
CA VAL A 149 -2.16 11.55 -2.56
C VAL A 149 -3.44 11.49 -1.74
N GLU A 150 -4.24 10.43 -1.90
CA GLU A 150 -5.47 10.24 -1.11
C GLU A 150 -5.14 10.17 0.39
N ALA A 151 -4.15 9.38 0.78
CA ALA A 151 -3.69 9.29 2.17
C ALA A 151 -3.23 10.66 2.72
N GLY A 152 -2.50 11.44 1.94
CA GLY A 152 -2.08 12.79 2.33
C GLY A 152 -3.24 13.78 2.48
N LEU A 153 -4.27 13.67 1.64
CA LEU A 153 -5.48 14.47 1.75
C LEU A 153 -6.31 14.09 3.00
N LEU A 154 -6.38 12.80 3.33
CA LEU A 154 -7.01 12.34 4.58
C LEU A 154 -6.26 12.85 5.81
N ASP A 155 -4.93 12.80 5.82
CA ASP A 155 -4.12 13.37 6.90
C ASP A 155 -4.41 14.85 7.10
N LYS A 156 -4.36 15.62 6.02
CA LYS A 156 -4.62 17.07 6.04
C LYS A 156 -6.03 17.41 6.52
N ALA A 157 -6.99 16.55 6.22
CA ALA A 157 -8.38 16.75 6.61
C ALA A 157 -8.64 16.40 8.09
N LEU A 158 -7.75 15.61 8.70
CA LEU A 158 -7.84 15.22 10.12
C LEU A 158 -7.12 16.18 11.07
N GLU A 159 -6.25 17.08 10.57
CA GLU A 159 -5.57 18.14 11.32
C GLU A 159 -6.53 19.27 11.75
#